data_b4cc57ba18656ba5a921a567042bf85e
#
_entry.id   b4cc57ba18656ba5a921a567042bf85e
#
_cell.length_a   1.000
_cell.length_b   1.000
_cell.length_c   1.000
_cell.angle_alpha   90.00
_cell.angle_beta   90.00
_cell.angle_gamma   90.00
#
_symmetry.space_group_name_H-M   'P 1'
#
loop_
_entity.id
_entity.type
_entity.pdbx_description
1 polymer ?
#
loop_
_entity_poly.entity_id
_entity_poly.type
_entity_poly.pdbx_seq_one_letter_code
_entity_poly.pdbx_strand_id
1 'polypeptide(L)'
;MKRLPLLAALPLLCASLASANSLMSVGYFNGGGDVTAGPGGDINTLDVRQITHLNYSFGLVYNDEKDETNAALKDPAKLHQIWLSPKVAADLALIPTLRKQNPNLKVLLSVGGWGARGFSGAAATSQTRAVFIRSAQEIVDKYGLDGIDLDWEFPVNGAWGLVASQPADRDNFTALLKEMRDAFGQKKLVTIAVGANVESPKSWVDIKAIAPLLDYINLMTYDMAYGTQYFNANLYDSSAWPTVAAADKYSVDFVVNNYLAAGLKPQQMNLGIGFYGRVPKRAVEPGIDWTKPDAQKNPATQPYFGPQEIELFRSLGYDLSKDTYVKYNDIVKKLLNDPQKRFTEHWDDQAKVPWLSVNSADGKALFAISYENPRSVAIKADYIKEKGLAGAMFWEYGADDNNQLAKQLAESLGIPHK
;
A
#
# COMPACT_ATOMS: atom_id res chain seq x y z
N MET A 1 57.22 38.24 -42.51
CA MET A 1 56.87 37.47 -41.27
C MET A 1 55.43 37.80 -40.99
N LYS A 2 54.51 36.87 -41.35
CA LYS A 2 53.06 37.00 -41.14
C LYS A 2 52.70 36.15 -39.89
N ARG A 3 52.10 36.78 -38.89
CA ARG A 3 51.60 36.12 -37.66
C ARG A 3 50.22 35.56 -37.95
N LEU A 4 50.02 34.25 -37.76
CA LEU A 4 48.71 33.61 -37.71
C LEU A 4 48.07 33.83 -36.32
N PRO A 5 46.74 34.00 -36.25
CA PRO A 5 46.05 34.04 -34.95
C PRO A 5 45.76 32.60 -34.45
N LEU A 6 46.02 32.40 -33.19
CA LEU A 6 45.65 31.19 -32.44
C LEU A 6 44.13 31.19 -32.19
N LEU A 7 43.43 30.24 -32.77
CA LEU A 7 42.04 29.97 -32.42
C LEU A 7 42.03 29.16 -31.11
N ALA A 8 41.50 29.74 -30.05
CA ALA A 8 41.22 29.06 -28.82
C ALA A 8 39.91 28.26 -29.00
N ALA A 9 40.00 26.92 -28.94
CA ALA A 9 38.84 26.05 -28.90
C ALA A 9 38.28 26.05 -27.47
N LEU A 10 37.04 26.57 -27.29
CA LEU A 10 36.27 26.38 -26.09
C LEU A 10 35.77 24.93 -26.06
N PRO A 11 35.93 24.20 -24.91
CA PRO A 11 35.29 22.91 -24.77
C PRO A 11 33.77 23.11 -24.57
N LEU A 12 32.97 22.55 -25.48
CA LEU A 12 31.53 22.36 -25.25
C LEU A 12 31.34 21.41 -24.08
N LEU A 13 30.94 21.95 -22.96
CA LEU A 13 30.39 21.14 -21.84
C LEU A 13 29.03 20.60 -22.32
N CYS A 14 28.99 19.38 -22.85
CA CYS A 14 27.75 18.61 -22.95
C CYS A 14 27.30 18.25 -21.55
N ALA A 15 26.50 19.12 -20.92
CA ALA A 15 25.69 18.73 -19.80
C ALA A 15 24.68 17.68 -20.32
N SER A 16 24.91 16.42 -20.02
CA SER A 16 23.91 15.38 -20.16
C SER A 16 22.73 15.79 -19.26
N LEU A 17 21.67 16.30 -19.86
CA LEU A 17 20.36 16.37 -19.22
C LEU A 17 19.98 14.93 -18.92
N ALA A 18 20.30 14.45 -17.73
CA ALA A 18 19.67 13.27 -17.18
C ALA A 18 18.17 13.58 -17.21
N SER A 19 17.43 12.87 -18.06
CA SER A 19 15.98 12.91 -18.07
C SER A 19 15.55 12.60 -16.63
N ALA A 20 15.08 13.60 -15.91
CA ALA A 20 14.49 13.39 -14.61
C ALA A 20 13.32 12.44 -14.84
N ASN A 21 13.44 11.20 -14.39
CA ASN A 21 12.33 10.26 -14.42
C ASN A 21 11.15 10.95 -13.74
N SER A 22 10.03 11.08 -14.47
CA SER A 22 8.81 11.65 -13.88
C SER A 22 8.39 10.76 -12.71
N LEU A 23 8.07 11.39 -11.57
CA LEU A 23 7.60 10.68 -10.39
C LEU A 23 6.33 9.90 -10.71
N MET A 24 6.15 8.76 -10.05
CA MET A 24 4.97 7.91 -10.21
C MET A 24 3.89 8.23 -9.17
N SER A 25 2.63 8.15 -9.59
CA SER A 25 1.47 8.01 -8.71
C SER A 25 0.78 6.71 -9.10
N VAL A 26 0.88 5.70 -8.24
CA VAL A 26 0.31 4.37 -8.45
C VAL A 26 -0.94 4.26 -7.60
N GLY A 27 -2.12 4.24 -8.23
CA GLY A 27 -3.38 4.06 -7.52
C GLY A 27 -3.81 2.60 -7.50
N TYR A 28 -4.04 2.04 -6.31
CA TYR A 28 -4.76 0.78 -6.19
C TYR A 28 -6.25 1.02 -6.25
N PHE A 29 -6.95 0.18 -6.96
CA PHE A 29 -8.41 0.18 -7.04
C PHE A 29 -8.95 -1.20 -6.70
N ASN A 30 -9.66 -1.29 -5.56
CA ASN A 30 -10.35 -2.52 -5.19
C ASN A 30 -11.59 -2.73 -6.06
N GLY A 31 -11.44 -3.58 -7.08
CA GLY A 31 -12.52 -3.95 -7.98
C GLY A 31 -13.42 -5.10 -7.47
N GLY A 32 -13.22 -5.59 -6.23
CA GLY A 32 -14.00 -6.68 -5.63
C GLY A 32 -13.35 -8.06 -5.72
N GLY A 33 -12.01 -8.08 -5.87
CA GLY A 33 -11.19 -9.29 -5.71
C GLY A 33 -10.65 -9.48 -4.30
N ASP A 34 -10.66 -8.43 -3.49
CA ASP A 34 -10.22 -8.51 -2.09
C ASP A 34 -11.18 -9.38 -1.28
N VAL A 35 -10.63 -10.41 -0.62
CA VAL A 35 -11.41 -11.35 0.20
C VAL A 35 -11.95 -10.71 1.48
N THR A 36 -11.45 -9.55 1.86
CA THR A 36 -11.79 -8.86 3.12
C THR A 36 -12.52 -7.52 2.94
N ALA A 37 -12.36 -6.84 1.81
CA ALA A 37 -12.79 -5.44 1.63
C ALA A 37 -14.20 -5.27 1.00
N GLY A 38 -14.97 -6.33 0.87
CA GLY A 38 -16.36 -6.24 0.39
C GLY A 38 -16.52 -6.19 -1.14
N PRO A 39 -17.65 -5.66 -1.65
CA PRO A 39 -18.07 -5.87 -3.06
C PRO A 39 -17.25 -5.12 -4.11
N GLY A 40 -16.31 -4.28 -3.70
CA GLY A 40 -15.48 -3.47 -4.60
C GLY A 40 -16.18 -2.23 -5.14
N GLY A 41 -15.37 -1.30 -5.70
CA GLY A 41 -15.81 -0.06 -6.29
C GLY A 41 -16.39 -0.21 -7.71
N ASP A 42 -16.95 0.86 -8.24
CA ASP A 42 -17.36 0.98 -9.63
C ASP A 42 -16.23 1.62 -10.44
N ILE A 43 -15.66 0.87 -11.39
CA ILE A 43 -14.56 1.33 -12.25
C ILE A 43 -14.91 2.59 -13.05
N ASN A 44 -16.19 2.81 -13.35
CA ASN A 44 -16.64 3.98 -14.11
C ASN A 44 -16.53 5.29 -13.33
N THR A 45 -16.36 5.22 -12.01
CA THR A 45 -16.19 6.40 -11.15
C THR A 45 -14.75 6.88 -11.05
N LEU A 46 -13.78 6.12 -11.61
CA LEU A 46 -12.38 6.46 -11.51
C LEU A 46 -12.02 7.69 -12.35
N ASP A 47 -11.36 8.65 -11.73
CA ASP A 47 -10.65 9.73 -12.41
C ASP A 47 -9.15 9.41 -12.51
N VAL A 48 -8.76 8.75 -13.60
CA VAL A 48 -7.38 8.29 -13.80
C VAL A 48 -6.42 9.37 -14.29
N ARG A 49 -6.88 10.63 -14.43
CA ARG A 49 -6.02 11.76 -14.86
C ARG A 49 -4.98 12.13 -13.80
N GLN A 50 -5.18 11.71 -12.55
CA GLN A 50 -4.35 12.02 -11.39
C GLN A 50 -3.29 10.95 -11.08
N ILE A 51 -3.24 9.88 -11.87
CA ILE A 51 -2.30 8.78 -11.68
C ILE A 51 -1.52 8.48 -12.95
N THR A 52 -0.34 7.89 -12.76
CA THR A 52 0.48 7.35 -13.84
C THR A 52 0.22 5.85 -14.05
N HIS A 53 -0.08 5.14 -12.98
CA HIS A 53 -0.30 3.70 -12.95
C HIS A 53 -1.57 3.36 -12.17
N LEU A 54 -2.33 2.42 -12.67
CA LEU A 54 -3.47 1.80 -12.00
C LEU A 54 -3.15 0.33 -11.71
N ASN A 55 -3.09 -0.03 -10.44
CA ASN A 55 -3.06 -1.41 -9.99
C ASN A 55 -4.50 -1.85 -9.71
N TYR A 56 -5.09 -2.58 -10.67
CA TYR A 56 -6.44 -3.12 -10.51
C TYR A 56 -6.41 -4.33 -9.57
N SER A 57 -7.13 -4.31 -8.48
CA SER A 57 -7.10 -5.28 -7.38
C SER A 57 -8.45 -6.01 -7.26
N PHE A 58 -8.51 -7.32 -7.16
CA PHE A 58 -7.41 -8.27 -7.23
C PHE A 58 -7.77 -9.45 -8.13
N GLY A 59 -6.74 -10.02 -8.79
CA GLY A 59 -6.78 -11.41 -9.19
C GLY A 59 -6.45 -12.30 -7.99
N LEU A 60 -7.02 -13.50 -7.89
CA LEU A 60 -6.73 -14.46 -6.83
C LEU A 60 -6.15 -15.74 -7.45
N VAL A 61 -5.58 -16.63 -6.62
CA VAL A 61 -4.95 -17.86 -7.08
C VAL A 61 -5.86 -19.06 -6.79
N TYR A 62 -6.14 -19.89 -7.81
CA TYR A 62 -6.76 -21.19 -7.57
C TYR A 62 -5.87 -22.04 -6.67
N ASN A 63 -6.44 -22.54 -5.57
CA ASN A 63 -5.68 -23.23 -4.55
C ASN A 63 -6.46 -24.39 -3.91
N ASP A 64 -5.75 -25.27 -3.24
CA ASP A 64 -6.29 -26.43 -2.52
C ASP A 64 -6.10 -26.32 -0.99
N GLU A 65 -5.85 -25.10 -0.49
CA GLU A 65 -5.70 -24.84 0.94
C GLU A 65 -7.00 -25.22 1.69
N LYS A 66 -6.84 -25.91 2.81
CA LYS A 66 -7.99 -26.45 3.60
C LYS A 66 -8.97 -25.38 4.03
N ASP A 67 -8.41 -24.22 4.40
CA ASP A 67 -9.18 -23.10 4.96
C ASP A 67 -9.67 -22.12 3.88
N GLU A 68 -9.48 -22.45 2.58
CA GLU A 68 -10.10 -21.67 1.50
C GLU A 68 -11.62 -21.79 1.58
N THR A 69 -12.29 -20.66 1.75
CA THR A 69 -13.76 -20.60 1.87
C THR A 69 -14.47 -20.26 0.56
N ASN A 70 -13.75 -19.65 -0.39
CA ASN A 70 -14.31 -19.33 -1.71
C ASN A 70 -14.29 -20.57 -2.61
N ALA A 71 -15.45 -21.21 -2.75
CA ALA A 71 -15.61 -22.41 -3.59
C ALA A 71 -15.17 -22.20 -5.06
N ALA A 72 -15.24 -20.97 -5.59
CA ALA A 72 -14.81 -20.66 -6.94
C ALA A 72 -13.29 -20.83 -7.14
N LEU A 73 -12.49 -20.79 -6.07
CA LEU A 73 -11.04 -20.96 -6.11
C LEU A 73 -10.58 -22.43 -6.01
N LYS A 74 -11.51 -23.37 -5.77
CA LYS A 74 -11.22 -24.79 -5.52
C LYS A 74 -11.36 -25.70 -6.75
N ASP A 75 -11.07 -25.21 -7.94
CA ASP A 75 -11.09 -26.02 -9.16
C ASP A 75 -9.75 -26.74 -9.37
N PRO A 76 -9.66 -28.09 -9.18
CA PRO A 76 -8.40 -28.81 -9.31
C PRO A 76 -7.78 -28.75 -10.70
N ALA A 77 -8.62 -28.55 -11.74
CA ALA A 77 -8.14 -28.44 -13.11
C ALA A 77 -7.44 -27.10 -13.39
N LYS A 78 -7.62 -26.14 -12.51
CA LYS A 78 -7.05 -24.77 -12.64
C LYS A 78 -6.06 -24.42 -11.52
N LEU A 79 -5.71 -25.40 -10.72
CA LEU A 79 -4.80 -25.19 -9.58
C LEU A 79 -3.57 -24.36 -9.99
N HIS A 80 -3.23 -23.34 -9.18
CA HIS A 80 -2.16 -22.38 -9.39
C HIS A 80 -2.36 -21.37 -10.54
N GLN A 81 -3.45 -21.39 -11.27
CA GLN A 81 -3.80 -20.31 -12.22
C GLN A 81 -4.37 -19.10 -11.47
N ILE A 82 -4.33 -17.94 -12.11
CA ILE A 82 -5.00 -16.73 -11.61
C ILE A 82 -6.48 -16.80 -11.93
N TRP A 83 -7.30 -16.59 -10.92
CA TRP A 83 -8.75 -16.45 -11.04
C TRP A 83 -9.15 -14.97 -11.08
N LEU A 84 -10.06 -14.65 -11.96
CA LEU A 84 -10.74 -13.36 -12.00
C LEU A 84 -12.21 -13.57 -11.67
N SER A 85 -12.74 -12.81 -10.70
CA SER A 85 -14.19 -12.80 -10.51
C SER A 85 -14.89 -12.28 -11.76
N PRO A 86 -16.18 -12.61 -11.96
CA PRO A 86 -16.95 -12.08 -13.11
C PRO A 86 -16.91 -10.55 -13.17
N LYS A 87 -16.94 -9.86 -12.01
CA LYS A 87 -16.84 -8.41 -11.94
C LYS A 87 -15.46 -7.93 -12.38
N VAL A 88 -14.38 -8.50 -11.83
CA VAL A 88 -13.01 -8.15 -12.22
C VAL A 88 -12.79 -8.33 -13.72
N ALA A 89 -13.26 -9.46 -14.29
CA ALA A 89 -13.16 -9.71 -15.73
C ALA A 89 -13.94 -8.69 -16.57
N ALA A 90 -15.12 -8.27 -16.12
CA ALA A 90 -15.91 -7.23 -16.79
C ALA A 90 -15.25 -5.86 -16.70
N ASP A 91 -14.72 -5.49 -15.53
CA ASP A 91 -14.04 -4.21 -15.31
C ASP A 91 -12.75 -4.09 -16.15
N LEU A 92 -11.95 -5.17 -16.23
CA LEU A 92 -10.73 -5.17 -17.04
C LEU A 92 -11.04 -4.96 -18.54
N ALA A 93 -12.21 -5.36 -19.01
CA ALA A 93 -12.65 -5.07 -20.38
C ALA A 93 -12.94 -3.57 -20.63
N LEU A 94 -13.11 -2.77 -19.58
CA LEU A 94 -13.35 -1.32 -19.66
C LEU A 94 -12.04 -0.47 -19.65
N ILE A 95 -10.87 -1.08 -19.49
CA ILE A 95 -9.56 -0.38 -19.49
C ILE A 95 -9.37 0.53 -20.71
N PRO A 96 -9.76 0.18 -21.94
CA PRO A 96 -9.69 1.09 -23.07
C PRO A 96 -10.45 2.40 -22.86
N THR A 97 -11.51 2.41 -22.06
CA THR A 97 -12.27 3.61 -21.71
C THR A 97 -11.49 4.51 -20.75
N LEU A 98 -10.79 3.92 -19.75
CA LEU A 98 -9.91 4.66 -18.85
C LEU A 98 -8.73 5.32 -19.63
N ARG A 99 -8.17 4.62 -20.59
CA ARG A 99 -7.11 5.16 -21.45
C ARG A 99 -7.55 6.31 -22.35
N LYS A 100 -8.85 6.49 -22.60
CA LYS A 100 -9.37 7.71 -23.24
C LYS A 100 -9.25 8.94 -22.34
N GLN A 101 -9.37 8.76 -21.02
CA GLN A 101 -9.17 9.83 -20.05
C GLN A 101 -7.68 10.14 -19.85
N ASN A 102 -6.82 9.11 -19.85
CA ASN A 102 -5.38 9.23 -19.70
C ASN A 102 -4.64 8.26 -20.66
N PRO A 103 -4.26 8.73 -21.86
CA PRO A 103 -3.60 7.88 -22.86
C PRO A 103 -2.26 7.26 -22.42
N ASN A 104 -1.61 7.84 -21.42
CA ASN A 104 -0.33 7.36 -20.89
C ASN A 104 -0.49 6.42 -19.70
N LEU A 105 -1.73 6.15 -19.28
CA LEU A 105 -2.02 5.29 -18.13
C LEU A 105 -1.45 3.88 -18.32
N LYS A 106 -0.62 3.46 -17.38
CA LYS A 106 -0.20 2.08 -17.23
C LYS A 106 -1.20 1.34 -16.34
N VAL A 107 -1.62 0.16 -16.76
CA VAL A 107 -2.57 -0.66 -16.01
C VAL A 107 -2.00 -2.03 -15.77
N LEU A 108 -1.90 -2.40 -14.50
CA LEU A 108 -1.47 -3.72 -14.04
C LEU A 108 -2.64 -4.42 -13.35
N LEU A 109 -2.69 -5.74 -13.46
CA LEU A 109 -3.49 -6.54 -12.54
C LEU A 109 -2.64 -6.79 -11.30
N SER A 110 -3.13 -6.37 -10.13
CA SER A 110 -2.58 -6.82 -8.85
C SER A 110 -3.19 -8.17 -8.49
N VAL A 111 -2.35 -9.12 -8.13
CA VAL A 111 -2.74 -10.48 -7.72
C VAL A 111 -2.39 -10.65 -6.25
N GLY A 112 -3.37 -11.02 -5.44
CA GLY A 112 -3.16 -11.24 -4.01
C GLY A 112 -4.04 -10.40 -3.12
N GLY A 113 -3.41 -9.62 -2.25
CA GLY A 113 -4.02 -8.81 -1.19
C GLY A 113 -4.13 -9.56 0.13
N TRP A 114 -4.58 -8.85 1.17
CA TRP A 114 -4.67 -9.39 2.53
C TRP A 114 -5.51 -10.67 2.59
N GLY A 115 -4.92 -11.74 3.14
CA GLY A 115 -5.57 -13.04 3.30
C GLY A 115 -5.75 -13.84 2.02
N ALA A 116 -5.23 -13.39 0.87
CA ALA A 116 -5.25 -14.14 -0.38
C ALA A 116 -4.37 -15.40 -0.28
N ARG A 117 -4.92 -16.53 -0.70
CA ARG A 117 -4.32 -17.86 -0.60
C ARG A 117 -3.69 -18.31 -1.91
N GLY A 118 -2.92 -19.40 -1.87
CA GLY A 118 -2.44 -20.12 -3.03
C GLY A 118 -1.03 -19.75 -3.49
N PHE A 119 -0.43 -18.67 -3.01
CA PHE A 119 0.90 -18.23 -3.44
C PHE A 119 2.01 -19.23 -3.09
N SER A 120 2.04 -19.74 -1.85
CA SER A 120 3.07 -20.69 -1.42
C SER A 120 3.08 -21.94 -2.31
N GLY A 121 1.88 -22.46 -2.67
CA GLY A 121 1.75 -23.58 -3.63
C GLY A 121 2.15 -23.19 -5.05
N ALA A 122 1.70 -22.05 -5.53
CA ALA A 122 2.01 -21.57 -6.89
C ALA A 122 3.52 -21.30 -7.09
N ALA A 123 4.21 -20.85 -6.07
CA ALA A 123 5.64 -20.56 -6.11
C ALA A 123 6.54 -21.79 -5.88
N ALA A 124 5.99 -22.89 -5.33
CA ALA A 124 6.77 -23.99 -4.76
C ALA A 124 7.71 -24.72 -5.74
N THR A 125 7.28 -24.93 -6.97
CA THR A 125 8.07 -25.69 -7.98
C THR A 125 8.10 -24.97 -9.32
N SER A 126 9.07 -25.30 -10.16
CA SER A 126 9.10 -24.75 -11.55
C SER A 126 7.84 -25.07 -12.35
N GLN A 127 7.22 -26.22 -12.10
CA GLN A 127 5.98 -26.63 -12.78
C GLN A 127 4.78 -25.75 -12.33
N THR A 128 4.63 -25.53 -11.02
CA THR A 128 3.54 -24.69 -10.50
C THR A 128 3.74 -23.23 -10.86
N ARG A 129 4.98 -22.73 -10.81
CA ARG A 129 5.31 -21.38 -11.29
C ARG A 129 5.01 -21.19 -12.77
N ALA A 130 5.33 -22.19 -13.62
CA ALA A 130 5.02 -22.11 -15.05
C ALA A 130 3.50 -22.03 -15.33
N VAL A 131 2.66 -22.69 -14.50
CA VAL A 131 1.20 -22.59 -14.59
C VAL A 131 0.74 -21.18 -14.24
N PHE A 132 1.21 -20.64 -13.13
CA PHE A 132 0.89 -19.29 -12.68
C PHE A 132 1.28 -18.24 -13.72
N ILE A 133 2.54 -18.29 -14.19
CA ILE A 133 3.09 -17.33 -15.16
C ILE A 133 2.34 -17.36 -16.48
N ARG A 134 2.01 -18.53 -17.00
CA ARG A 134 1.21 -18.67 -18.24
C ARG A 134 -0.15 -18.02 -18.07
N SER A 135 -0.84 -18.29 -16.95
CA SER A 135 -2.12 -17.68 -16.63
C SER A 135 -2.02 -16.15 -16.57
N ALA A 136 -0.93 -15.62 -15.95
CA ALA A 136 -0.67 -14.19 -15.91
C ALA A 136 -0.48 -13.59 -17.31
N GLN A 137 0.30 -14.25 -18.18
CA GLN A 137 0.50 -13.81 -19.58
C GLN A 137 -0.82 -13.79 -20.36
N GLU A 138 -1.62 -14.85 -20.26
CA GLU A 138 -2.93 -14.94 -20.93
C GLU A 138 -3.85 -13.77 -20.54
N ILE A 139 -3.88 -13.40 -19.25
CA ILE A 139 -4.68 -12.27 -18.75
C ILE A 139 -4.12 -10.94 -19.26
N VAL A 140 -2.81 -10.73 -19.16
CA VAL A 140 -2.15 -9.50 -19.63
C VAL A 140 -2.40 -9.28 -21.12
N ASP A 141 -2.29 -10.31 -21.93
CA ASP A 141 -2.51 -10.22 -23.38
C ASP A 141 -3.99 -10.02 -23.71
N LYS A 142 -4.88 -10.79 -23.06
CA LYS A 142 -6.33 -10.71 -23.28
C LYS A 142 -6.90 -9.31 -23.03
N TYR A 143 -6.46 -8.65 -21.96
CA TYR A 143 -6.98 -7.34 -21.56
C TYR A 143 -6.07 -6.17 -21.97
N GLY A 144 -4.96 -6.45 -22.64
CA GLY A 144 -4.00 -5.42 -23.07
C GLY A 144 -3.37 -4.67 -21.90
N LEU A 145 -3.06 -5.39 -20.81
CA LEU A 145 -2.44 -4.80 -19.63
C LEU A 145 -0.95 -4.48 -19.86
N ASP A 146 -0.43 -3.55 -19.07
CA ASP A 146 0.98 -3.18 -19.12
C ASP A 146 1.86 -4.12 -18.27
N GLY A 147 1.27 -4.91 -17.37
CA GLY A 147 2.01 -5.83 -16.52
C GLY A 147 1.20 -6.48 -15.41
N ILE A 148 1.94 -7.05 -14.47
CA ILE A 148 1.42 -7.72 -13.26
C ILE A 148 2.09 -7.11 -12.03
N ASP A 149 1.29 -6.89 -11.01
CA ASP A 149 1.73 -6.59 -9.65
C ASP A 149 1.44 -7.81 -8.76
N LEU A 150 2.37 -8.20 -7.89
CA LEU A 150 2.16 -9.28 -6.94
C LEU A 150 2.06 -8.72 -5.53
N ASP A 151 0.93 -8.96 -4.89
CA ASP A 151 0.65 -8.56 -3.52
C ASP A 151 0.52 -9.81 -2.64
N TRP A 152 1.64 -10.51 -2.44
CA TRP A 152 1.71 -11.68 -1.57
C TRP A 152 1.95 -11.24 -0.12
N GLU A 153 0.94 -11.38 0.70
CA GLU A 153 0.96 -10.97 2.11
C GLU A 153 0.92 -12.17 3.06
N PHE A 154 2.04 -12.75 3.47
CA PHE A 154 3.42 -12.46 3.08
C PHE A 154 4.18 -13.77 2.88
N PRO A 155 5.21 -13.82 2.02
CA PRO A 155 6.10 -14.98 1.95
C PRO A 155 6.65 -15.31 3.35
N VAL A 156 6.85 -16.58 3.66
CA VAL A 156 7.38 -17.10 4.93
C VAL A 156 6.47 -16.87 6.14
N ASN A 157 5.86 -15.70 6.26
CA ASN A 157 5.03 -15.34 7.42
C ASN A 157 3.57 -15.79 7.30
N GLY A 158 3.03 -15.79 6.09
CA GLY A 158 1.63 -16.19 5.82
C GLY A 158 0.61 -15.35 6.57
N ALA A 159 0.79 -14.03 6.64
CA ALA A 159 -0.09 -13.14 7.40
C ALA A 159 -0.29 -13.60 8.86
N TRP A 160 0.80 -13.91 9.52
CA TRP A 160 0.81 -14.46 10.89
C TRP A 160 0.01 -15.77 11.03
N GLY A 161 0.06 -16.61 9.99
CA GLY A 161 -0.61 -17.93 9.96
C GLY A 161 -2.05 -17.90 9.43
N LEU A 162 -2.49 -16.78 8.86
CA LEU A 162 -3.81 -16.70 8.21
C LEU A 162 -3.86 -17.50 6.91
N VAL A 163 -2.76 -17.55 6.16
CA VAL A 163 -2.62 -18.26 4.89
C VAL A 163 -1.42 -19.21 4.93
N ALA A 164 -1.40 -20.20 4.05
CA ALA A 164 -0.30 -21.17 3.97
C ALA A 164 1.02 -20.47 3.65
N SER A 165 2.08 -20.85 4.37
CA SER A 165 3.42 -20.36 4.19
C SER A 165 4.45 -21.39 4.61
N GLN A 166 5.68 -21.25 4.12
CA GLN A 166 6.81 -22.11 4.47
C GLN A 166 8.14 -21.34 4.39
N PRO A 167 9.18 -21.76 5.11
CA PRO A 167 10.48 -21.09 5.08
C PRO A 167 11.09 -20.95 3.68
N ALA A 168 10.80 -21.89 2.76
CA ALA A 168 11.26 -21.86 1.38
C ALA A 168 10.59 -20.77 0.52
N ASP A 169 9.52 -20.14 0.99
CA ASP A 169 8.78 -19.14 0.21
C ASP A 169 9.63 -17.94 -0.18
N ARG A 170 10.62 -17.57 0.62
CA ARG A 170 11.58 -16.52 0.28
C ARG A 170 12.33 -16.82 -1.03
N ASP A 171 12.87 -18.01 -1.14
CA ASP A 171 13.62 -18.43 -2.32
C ASP A 171 12.67 -18.78 -3.49
N ASN A 172 11.53 -19.38 -3.20
CA ASN A 172 10.48 -19.69 -4.17
C ASN A 172 9.91 -18.40 -4.79
N PHE A 173 9.73 -17.33 -4.00
CA PHE A 173 9.28 -16.03 -4.52
C PHE A 173 10.32 -15.40 -5.42
N THR A 174 11.60 -15.46 -5.04
CA THR A 174 12.72 -15.03 -5.89
C THR A 174 12.73 -15.78 -7.23
N ALA A 175 12.54 -17.10 -7.21
CA ALA A 175 12.46 -17.92 -8.41
C ALA A 175 11.24 -17.56 -9.27
N LEU A 176 10.07 -17.35 -8.67
CA LEU A 176 8.86 -16.93 -9.37
C LEU A 176 9.08 -15.60 -10.08
N LEU A 177 9.62 -14.58 -9.40
CA LEU A 177 9.88 -13.27 -9.99
C LEU A 177 10.91 -13.34 -11.14
N LYS A 178 11.95 -14.17 -10.99
CA LYS A 178 12.91 -14.40 -12.06
C LYS A 178 12.27 -15.00 -13.29
N GLU A 179 11.52 -16.10 -13.12
CA GLU A 179 10.83 -16.79 -14.22
C GLU A 179 9.75 -15.89 -14.86
N MET A 180 9.07 -15.05 -14.06
CA MET A 180 8.15 -14.02 -14.59
C MET A 180 8.87 -12.99 -15.43
N ARG A 181 10.00 -12.47 -14.97
CA ARG A 181 10.80 -11.50 -15.74
C ARG A 181 11.30 -12.12 -17.05
N ASP A 182 11.76 -13.36 -17.02
CA ASP A 182 12.18 -14.09 -18.22
C ASP A 182 11.01 -14.23 -19.22
N ALA A 183 9.79 -14.51 -18.73
CA ALA A 183 8.61 -14.72 -19.55
C ALA A 183 8.00 -13.41 -20.11
N PHE A 184 7.98 -12.33 -19.31
CA PHE A 184 7.43 -11.03 -19.72
C PHE A 184 8.44 -10.14 -20.46
N GLY A 185 9.73 -10.44 -20.32
CA GLY A 185 10.81 -9.62 -20.88
C GLY A 185 10.81 -8.19 -20.28
N GLN A 186 11.37 -7.24 -21.04
CA GLN A 186 11.44 -5.83 -20.60
C GLN A 186 10.24 -4.98 -21.06
N LYS A 187 9.28 -5.56 -21.77
CA LYS A 187 8.14 -4.82 -22.33
C LYS A 187 6.97 -4.72 -21.37
N LYS A 188 6.88 -5.63 -20.42
CA LYS A 188 5.80 -5.68 -19.43
C LYS A 188 6.35 -5.40 -18.05
N LEU A 189 5.59 -4.67 -17.25
CA LEU A 189 5.93 -4.35 -15.88
C LEU A 189 5.74 -5.57 -14.98
N VAL A 190 6.70 -5.81 -14.11
CA VAL A 190 6.61 -6.79 -13.01
C VAL A 190 6.92 -6.03 -11.73
N THR A 191 5.94 -5.92 -10.86
CA THR A 191 6.03 -5.17 -9.61
C THR A 191 5.53 -6.00 -8.44
N ILE A 192 5.81 -5.55 -7.23
CA ILE A 192 5.31 -6.18 -6.01
C ILE A 192 4.92 -5.13 -4.99
N ALA A 193 4.00 -5.49 -4.08
CA ALA A 193 3.80 -4.80 -2.82
C ALA A 193 4.50 -5.55 -1.69
N VAL A 194 5.07 -4.81 -0.73
CA VAL A 194 5.81 -5.39 0.40
C VAL A 194 5.47 -4.68 1.72
N GLY A 195 5.49 -5.44 2.81
CA GLY A 195 5.10 -4.97 4.12
C GLY A 195 6.05 -3.94 4.74
N ALA A 196 5.50 -3.09 5.59
CA ALA A 196 6.23 -2.06 6.33
C ALA A 196 7.03 -2.61 7.53
N ASN A 197 6.87 -3.87 7.90
CA ASN A 197 7.54 -4.43 9.07
C ASN A 197 9.04 -4.68 8.82
N VAL A 198 9.79 -4.79 9.94
CA VAL A 198 11.24 -4.96 9.93
C VAL A 198 11.68 -6.26 9.28
N GLU A 199 10.88 -7.32 9.40
CA GLU A 199 11.22 -8.66 8.93
C GLU A 199 11.04 -8.81 7.41
N SER A 200 10.18 -8.01 6.79
CA SER A 200 9.93 -8.10 5.35
C SER A 200 11.21 -8.02 4.52
N PRO A 201 12.06 -6.97 4.62
CA PRO A 201 13.29 -6.90 3.86
C PRO A 201 14.43 -7.78 4.40
N LYS A 202 14.31 -8.35 5.60
CA LYS A 202 15.36 -9.19 6.20
C LYS A 202 15.20 -10.67 5.90
N SER A 203 14.00 -11.20 6.15
CA SER A 203 13.75 -12.64 6.18
C SER A 203 12.65 -13.12 5.25
N TRP A 204 11.69 -12.27 4.87
CA TRP A 204 10.57 -12.70 4.03
C TRP A 204 10.86 -12.56 2.54
N VAL A 205 11.63 -11.53 2.15
CA VAL A 205 11.93 -11.20 0.76
C VAL A 205 13.43 -10.96 0.58
N ASP A 206 14.04 -11.52 -0.45
CA ASP A 206 15.44 -11.24 -0.79
C ASP A 206 15.57 -10.01 -1.69
N ILE A 207 15.59 -8.84 -1.07
CA ILE A 207 15.61 -7.55 -1.79
C ILE A 207 16.76 -7.48 -2.81
N LYS A 208 17.96 -7.95 -2.46
CA LYS A 208 19.12 -7.91 -3.38
C LYS A 208 18.91 -8.76 -4.60
N ALA A 209 18.29 -9.93 -4.43
CA ALA A 209 18.05 -10.87 -5.53
C ALA A 209 16.89 -10.40 -6.43
N ILE A 210 15.83 -9.81 -5.87
CA ILE A 210 14.64 -9.46 -6.64
C ILE A 210 14.66 -8.06 -7.23
N ALA A 211 15.34 -7.08 -6.62
CA ALA A 211 15.35 -5.70 -7.12
C ALA A 211 15.76 -5.57 -8.61
N PRO A 212 16.74 -6.33 -9.14
CA PRO A 212 17.06 -6.28 -10.57
C PRO A 212 15.99 -6.86 -11.49
N LEU A 213 15.04 -7.63 -10.95
CA LEU A 213 13.98 -8.31 -11.69
C LEU A 213 12.71 -7.45 -11.82
N LEU A 214 12.60 -6.41 -10.99
CA LEU A 214 11.40 -5.61 -10.83
C LEU A 214 11.57 -4.21 -11.43
N ASP A 215 10.48 -3.65 -11.93
CA ASP A 215 10.43 -2.27 -12.40
C ASP A 215 10.40 -1.30 -11.22
N TYR A 216 9.58 -1.59 -10.22
CA TYR A 216 9.50 -0.89 -8.93
C TYR A 216 8.86 -1.77 -7.87
N ILE A 217 8.97 -1.33 -6.63
CA ILE A 217 8.40 -1.96 -5.44
C ILE A 217 7.51 -0.96 -4.70
N ASN A 218 6.29 -1.35 -4.39
CA ASN A 218 5.34 -0.60 -3.60
C ASN A 218 5.53 -0.92 -2.12
N LEU A 219 5.99 0.02 -1.32
CA LEU A 219 6.13 -0.15 0.13
C LEU A 219 4.78 0.17 0.78
N MET A 220 4.14 -0.79 1.44
CA MET A 220 2.89 -0.60 2.18
C MET A 220 3.16 0.12 3.50
N THR A 221 3.63 1.38 3.44
CA THR A 221 4.01 2.22 4.58
C THR A 221 2.79 2.78 5.33
N TYR A 222 1.88 1.88 5.68
CA TYR A 222 0.66 2.11 6.46
C TYR A 222 0.36 0.85 7.31
N ASP A 223 -0.78 0.81 7.98
CA ASP A 223 -1.16 -0.24 8.95
C ASP A 223 -0.18 -0.38 10.12
N MET A 224 0.51 0.71 10.47
CA MET A 224 1.46 0.72 11.58
C MET A 224 0.76 0.82 12.95
N ALA A 225 -0.53 1.16 13.01
CA ALA A 225 -1.33 1.30 14.23
C ALA A 225 -1.70 -0.06 14.88
N TYR A 226 -0.94 -1.11 14.59
CA TYR A 226 -1.08 -2.41 15.24
C TYR A 226 -0.18 -2.52 16.47
N GLY A 227 -0.72 -3.14 17.53
CA GLY A 227 0.03 -3.39 18.76
C GLY A 227 0.28 -2.13 19.57
N THR A 228 1.50 -1.63 19.58
CA THR A 228 1.92 -0.51 20.43
C THR A 228 1.91 0.85 19.75
N GLN A 229 1.61 0.90 18.46
CA GLN A 229 1.61 2.13 17.68
C GLN A 229 0.24 2.82 17.70
N TYR A 230 0.26 4.15 17.71
CA TYR A 230 -0.95 4.97 17.61
C TYR A 230 -1.23 5.39 16.18
N PHE A 231 -0.18 5.69 15.43
CA PHE A 231 -0.32 6.23 14.08
C PHE A 231 -0.38 5.12 13.03
N ASN A 232 -1.28 5.31 12.08
CA ASN A 232 -1.43 4.42 10.93
C ASN A 232 -0.22 4.49 9.98
N ALA A 233 0.30 5.71 9.76
CA ALA A 233 1.33 5.97 8.75
C ALA A 233 2.13 7.23 9.05
N ASN A 234 2.64 7.40 10.27
CA ASN A 234 3.47 8.54 10.66
C ASN A 234 4.77 8.62 9.84
N LEU A 235 5.09 9.82 9.36
CA LEU A 235 6.33 10.01 8.59
C LEU A 235 7.58 9.80 9.46
N TYR A 236 7.58 10.33 10.67
CA TYR A 236 8.65 10.19 11.65
C TYR A 236 8.11 9.75 13.00
N ASP A 237 8.99 9.34 13.90
CA ASP A 237 8.65 9.10 15.30
C ASP A 237 8.17 10.38 15.99
N SER A 238 7.31 10.21 17.00
CA SER A 238 6.89 11.31 17.87
C SER A 238 7.16 10.97 19.33
N SER A 239 7.82 11.87 20.04
CA SER A 239 8.09 11.75 21.48
C SER A 239 6.81 11.91 22.32
N ALA A 240 5.77 12.52 21.77
CA ALA A 240 4.45 12.64 22.42
C ALA A 240 3.73 11.27 22.50
N TRP A 241 4.09 10.34 21.61
CA TRP A 241 3.49 9.02 21.48
C TRP A 241 4.57 7.94 21.43
N PRO A 242 5.34 7.77 22.51
CA PRO A 242 6.45 6.83 22.52
C PRO A 242 5.93 5.41 22.27
N THR A 243 6.62 4.70 21.41
CA THR A 243 6.40 3.28 21.21
C THR A 243 6.70 2.51 22.48
N VAL A 244 5.91 1.50 22.81
CA VAL A 244 6.06 0.72 24.06
C VAL A 244 7.38 -0.06 24.10
N ALA A 245 7.94 -0.40 22.94
CA ALA A 245 9.25 -1.02 22.83
C ALA A 245 10.12 -0.23 21.84
N ALA A 246 11.37 0.07 22.24
CA ALA A 246 12.33 0.75 21.36
C ALA A 246 12.64 -0.02 20.06
N ALA A 247 12.31 -1.32 20.03
CA ALA A 247 12.43 -2.17 18.84
C ALA A 247 11.32 -1.94 17.81
N ASP A 248 10.19 -1.33 18.22
CA ASP A 248 8.97 -1.21 17.42
C ASP A 248 8.79 0.24 16.88
N LYS A 249 9.90 0.90 16.57
CA LYS A 249 9.87 2.24 15.98
C LYS A 249 9.40 2.16 14.54
N TYR A 250 8.09 2.07 14.35
CA TYR A 250 7.51 2.11 13.02
C TYR A 250 7.20 3.55 12.63
N SER A 251 7.90 4.00 11.59
CA SER A 251 7.58 5.22 10.84
C SER A 251 7.88 4.97 9.37
N VAL A 252 7.32 5.78 8.51
CA VAL A 252 7.59 5.70 7.07
C VAL A 252 9.09 5.84 6.79
N ASP A 253 9.77 6.81 7.42
CA ASP A 253 11.22 7.02 7.26
C ASP A 253 12.02 5.78 7.73
N PHE A 254 11.61 5.16 8.83
CA PHE A 254 12.25 3.94 9.32
C PHE A 254 12.11 2.78 8.32
N VAL A 255 10.92 2.58 7.76
CA VAL A 255 10.68 1.54 6.75
C VAL A 255 11.51 1.79 5.49
N VAL A 256 11.49 3.01 4.95
CA VAL A 256 12.30 3.38 3.78
C VAL A 256 13.78 3.09 4.03
N ASN A 257 14.32 3.50 5.19
CA ASN A 257 15.71 3.26 5.53
C ASN A 257 16.06 1.76 5.67
N ASN A 258 15.12 0.91 6.14
CA ASN A 258 15.32 -0.55 6.20
C ASN A 258 15.43 -1.16 4.79
N TYR A 259 14.59 -0.73 3.84
CA TYR A 259 14.67 -1.21 2.46
C TYR A 259 15.92 -0.70 1.73
N LEU A 260 16.35 0.55 2.00
CA LEU A 260 17.64 1.08 1.52
C LEU A 260 18.82 0.25 2.05
N ALA A 261 18.83 -0.07 3.34
CA ALA A 261 19.85 -0.91 3.97
C ALA A 261 19.86 -2.34 3.41
N ALA A 262 18.68 -2.86 3.01
CA ALA A 262 18.56 -4.14 2.33
C ALA A 262 19.06 -4.12 0.88
N GLY A 263 19.36 -2.95 0.32
CA GLY A 263 19.95 -2.79 -1.01
C GLY A 263 18.97 -2.37 -2.11
N LEU A 264 17.74 -2.00 -1.76
CA LEU A 264 16.80 -1.42 -2.72
C LEU A 264 17.23 0.01 -3.07
N LYS A 265 17.17 0.38 -4.35
CA LYS A 265 17.49 1.74 -4.79
C LYS A 265 16.30 2.67 -4.57
N PRO A 266 16.53 3.94 -4.17
CA PRO A 266 15.44 4.91 -4.02
C PRO A 266 14.53 4.98 -5.24
N GLN A 267 15.10 4.98 -6.44
CA GLN A 267 14.38 5.10 -7.73
C GLN A 267 13.54 3.85 -8.08
N GLN A 268 13.55 2.83 -7.24
CA GLN A 268 12.69 1.64 -7.35
C GLN A 268 11.61 1.57 -6.26
N MET A 269 11.53 2.57 -5.36
CA MET A 269 10.59 2.58 -4.24
C MET A 269 9.44 3.55 -4.48
N ASN A 270 8.21 3.06 -4.41
CA ASN A 270 7.03 3.89 -4.22
C ASN A 270 6.63 3.88 -2.74
N LEU A 271 6.48 5.07 -2.16
CA LEU A 271 6.05 5.24 -0.79
C LEU A 271 4.53 5.03 -0.70
N GLY A 272 4.07 4.16 0.18
CA GLY A 272 2.65 3.86 0.38
C GLY A 272 1.95 4.91 1.22
N ILE A 273 0.75 5.30 0.79
CA ILE A 273 -0.13 6.24 1.47
C ILE A 273 -1.49 5.58 1.63
N GLY A 274 -1.95 5.41 2.89
CA GLY A 274 -3.27 4.87 3.17
C GLY A 274 -4.34 5.96 3.07
N PHE A 275 -5.27 5.85 2.13
CA PHE A 275 -6.42 6.75 2.02
C PHE A 275 -7.53 6.37 3.03
N TYR A 276 -7.10 6.01 4.23
CA TYR A 276 -7.94 5.57 5.33
C TYR A 276 -7.24 5.86 6.66
N GLY A 277 -8.00 5.79 7.73
CA GLY A 277 -7.48 5.84 9.07
C GLY A 277 -7.64 4.50 9.79
N ARG A 278 -6.87 4.35 10.86
CA ARG A 278 -6.99 3.24 11.81
C ARG A 278 -7.35 3.76 13.19
N VAL A 279 -8.32 3.11 13.79
CA VAL A 279 -8.50 3.17 15.25
C VAL A 279 -7.41 2.26 15.83
N PRO A 280 -6.55 2.76 16.75
CA PRO A 280 -5.52 1.91 17.32
C PRO A 280 -6.13 0.69 18.01
N LYS A 281 -5.63 -0.50 17.74
CA LYS A 281 -6.18 -1.75 18.30
C LYS A 281 -6.27 -1.72 19.83
N ARG A 282 -5.30 -1.07 20.49
CA ARG A 282 -5.31 -0.85 21.94
C ARG A 282 -6.53 -0.10 22.45
N ALA A 283 -7.11 0.78 21.63
CA ALA A 283 -8.29 1.53 22.03
C ALA A 283 -9.53 0.65 22.21
N VAL A 284 -9.53 -0.55 21.63
CA VAL A 284 -10.72 -1.42 21.53
C VAL A 284 -10.51 -2.84 22.08
N GLU A 285 -9.32 -3.20 22.57
CA GLU A 285 -9.07 -4.51 23.16
C GLU A 285 -9.69 -4.62 24.57
N PRO A 286 -10.73 -5.42 24.76
CA PRO A 286 -11.31 -5.65 26.08
C PRO A 286 -10.36 -6.46 26.96
N GLY A 287 -10.38 -6.20 28.27
CA GLY A 287 -9.62 -6.95 29.26
C GLY A 287 -8.21 -6.47 29.52
N ILE A 288 -7.72 -5.44 28.82
CA ILE A 288 -6.49 -4.76 29.19
C ILE A 288 -6.76 -3.82 30.36
N ASP A 289 -6.15 -4.09 31.50
CA ASP A 289 -6.21 -3.22 32.66
C ASP A 289 -5.19 -2.08 32.51
N TRP A 290 -5.63 -0.98 31.96
CA TRP A 290 -4.82 0.22 31.72
C TRP A 290 -4.40 0.94 33.01
N THR A 291 -4.86 0.48 34.17
CA THR A 291 -4.40 1.01 35.48
C THR A 291 -3.08 0.39 35.92
N LYS A 292 -2.65 -0.71 35.30
CA LYS A 292 -1.40 -1.38 35.64
C LYS A 292 -0.19 -0.70 35.01
N PRO A 293 0.99 -0.76 35.69
CA PRO A 293 2.21 -0.09 35.22
C PRO A 293 2.63 -0.43 33.80
N ASP A 294 2.40 -1.65 33.33
CA ASP A 294 2.73 -2.07 31.96
C ASP A 294 1.78 -1.51 30.90
N ALA A 295 0.54 -1.25 31.25
CA ALA A 295 -0.42 -0.55 30.42
C ALA A 295 -0.20 0.98 30.47
N GLN A 296 0.37 1.49 31.58
CA GLN A 296 0.61 2.92 31.81
C GLN A 296 1.93 3.44 31.25
N LYS A 297 2.69 2.64 30.51
CA LYS A 297 3.97 3.12 29.93
C LYS A 297 3.82 4.35 29.04
N ASN A 298 2.59 4.70 28.70
CA ASN A 298 2.25 5.97 28.11
C ASN A 298 0.92 6.53 28.65
N PRO A 299 0.94 7.12 29.85
CA PRO A 299 -0.28 7.62 30.51
C PRO A 299 -0.92 8.82 29.77
N ALA A 300 -0.20 9.50 28.89
CA ALA A 300 -0.76 10.64 28.14
C ALA A 300 -1.86 10.23 27.16
N THR A 301 -1.98 8.98 26.84
CA THR A 301 -2.72 8.56 25.66
C THR A 301 -4.00 7.80 25.96
N GLN A 302 -4.38 7.48 27.15
CA GLN A 302 -5.64 6.82 27.48
C GLN A 302 -6.27 6.06 26.28
N PRO A 303 -5.63 5.06 25.72
CA PRO A 303 -6.03 4.52 24.41
C PRO A 303 -7.23 3.58 24.47
N TYR A 304 -7.74 3.28 25.65
CA TYR A 304 -8.88 2.36 25.78
C TYR A 304 -10.21 3.10 25.68
N PHE A 305 -11.06 2.64 24.78
CA PHE A 305 -12.44 3.11 24.67
C PHE A 305 -13.34 2.36 25.65
N GLY A 306 -14.17 3.13 26.34
CA GLY A 306 -15.27 2.57 27.12
C GLY A 306 -16.43 2.12 26.24
N PRO A 307 -17.46 1.52 26.84
CA PRO A 307 -18.67 1.10 26.11
C PRO A 307 -19.35 2.22 25.32
N GLN A 308 -19.25 3.46 25.78
CA GLN A 308 -19.88 4.63 25.14
C GLN A 308 -19.18 4.99 23.83
N GLU A 309 -17.86 4.99 23.80
CA GLU A 309 -17.07 5.27 22.60
C GLU A 309 -17.20 4.15 21.57
N ILE A 310 -17.23 2.90 22.01
CA ILE A 310 -17.47 1.75 21.12
C ILE A 310 -18.87 1.85 20.49
N GLU A 311 -19.91 2.21 21.29
CA GLU A 311 -21.26 2.36 20.79
C GLU A 311 -21.38 3.58 19.85
N LEU A 312 -20.60 4.65 20.09
CA LEU A 312 -20.51 5.77 19.17
C LEU A 312 -20.02 5.31 17.79
N PHE A 313 -18.92 4.58 17.73
CA PHE A 313 -18.42 4.04 16.44
C PHE A 313 -19.44 3.10 15.80
N ARG A 314 -20.11 2.25 16.58
CA ARG A 314 -21.17 1.37 16.07
C ARG A 314 -22.33 2.17 15.48
N SER A 315 -22.74 3.26 16.11
CA SER A 315 -23.78 4.16 15.59
C SER A 315 -23.41 4.85 14.28
N LEU A 316 -22.11 4.97 14.01
CA LEU A 316 -21.56 5.50 12.76
C LEU A 316 -21.34 4.40 11.69
N GLY A 317 -21.67 3.15 12.01
CA GLY A 317 -21.58 2.01 11.11
C GLY A 317 -20.27 1.22 11.21
N TYR A 318 -19.47 1.39 12.28
CA TYR A 318 -18.20 0.68 12.49
C TYR A 318 -18.30 -0.32 13.62
N ASP A 319 -18.00 -1.57 13.31
CA ASP A 319 -17.83 -2.62 14.32
C ASP A 319 -16.34 -2.81 14.61
N LEU A 320 -15.83 -2.05 15.58
CA LEU A 320 -14.42 -2.06 15.95
C LEU A 320 -13.92 -3.42 16.47
N SER A 321 -14.83 -4.35 16.81
CA SER A 321 -14.46 -5.72 17.15
C SER A 321 -14.03 -6.56 15.94
N LYS A 322 -14.42 -6.13 14.74
CA LYS A 322 -14.09 -6.81 13.49
C LYS A 322 -12.98 -6.12 12.72
N ASP A 323 -13.05 -4.79 12.60
CA ASP A 323 -12.06 -4.02 11.89
C ASP A 323 -11.93 -2.62 12.48
N THR A 324 -10.72 -2.09 12.45
CA THR A 324 -10.38 -0.73 12.89
C THR A 324 -10.18 0.23 11.74
N TYR A 325 -10.45 -0.20 10.52
CA TYR A 325 -10.31 0.55 9.27
C TYR A 325 -11.46 1.55 9.10
N VAL A 326 -11.14 2.80 8.79
CA VAL A 326 -12.13 3.87 8.51
C VAL A 326 -11.73 4.60 7.24
N LYS A 327 -12.55 4.52 6.19
CA LYS A 327 -12.28 5.20 4.92
C LYS A 327 -12.12 6.71 5.10
N TYR A 328 -11.23 7.34 4.33
CA TYR A 328 -11.03 8.80 4.37
C TYR A 328 -12.34 9.58 4.15
N ASN A 329 -13.16 9.14 3.21
CA ASN A 329 -14.49 9.71 2.98
C ASN A 329 -15.35 9.79 4.24
N ASP A 330 -15.34 8.71 5.01
CA ASP A 330 -16.13 8.62 6.23
C ASP A 330 -15.53 9.46 7.35
N ILE A 331 -14.21 9.54 7.42
CA ILE A 331 -13.54 10.47 8.35
C ILE A 331 -14.00 11.88 8.07
N VAL A 332 -13.98 12.30 6.81
CA VAL A 332 -14.42 13.66 6.42
C VAL A 332 -15.93 13.85 6.65
N LYS A 333 -16.75 12.92 6.14
CA LYS A 333 -18.22 13.12 6.12
C LYS A 333 -18.89 12.87 7.47
N LYS A 334 -18.41 11.88 8.24
CA LYS A 334 -19.08 11.43 9.47
C LYS A 334 -18.41 11.89 10.75
N LEU A 335 -17.05 12.04 10.75
CA LEU A 335 -16.30 12.37 11.95
C LEU A 335 -15.96 13.85 12.02
N LEU A 336 -15.27 14.41 11.02
CA LEU A 336 -14.92 15.84 10.99
C LEU A 336 -16.16 16.74 10.87
N ASN A 337 -17.18 16.30 10.15
CA ASN A 337 -18.44 17.01 9.98
C ASN A 337 -19.55 16.50 10.91
N ASP A 338 -19.19 15.84 12.02
CA ASP A 338 -20.17 15.37 13.01
C ASP A 338 -21.00 16.55 13.55
N PRO A 339 -22.36 16.53 13.40
CA PRO A 339 -23.21 17.63 13.87
C PRO A 339 -23.11 17.88 15.37
N GLN A 340 -22.76 16.86 16.15
CA GLN A 340 -22.61 16.94 17.60
C GLN A 340 -21.18 17.34 18.02
N LYS A 341 -20.27 17.51 17.06
CA LYS A 341 -18.86 17.88 17.31
C LYS A 341 -18.15 16.99 18.33
N ARG A 342 -18.42 15.68 18.27
CA ARG A 342 -17.83 14.70 19.20
C ARG A 342 -16.38 14.38 18.90
N PHE A 343 -15.89 14.76 17.71
CA PHE A 343 -14.51 14.54 17.29
C PHE A 343 -13.78 15.87 17.15
N THR A 344 -12.49 15.86 17.51
CA THR A 344 -11.59 17.02 17.36
C THR A 344 -10.37 16.59 16.58
N GLU A 345 -10.03 17.36 15.52
CA GLU A 345 -8.82 17.13 14.73
C GLU A 345 -7.60 17.76 15.43
N HIS A 346 -6.51 17.02 15.44
CA HIS A 346 -5.22 17.42 15.92
C HIS A 346 -4.15 17.17 14.87
N TRP A 347 -3.01 17.82 15.03
CA TRP A 347 -1.83 17.62 14.20
C TRP A 347 -0.63 17.27 15.09
N ASP A 348 0.07 16.18 14.77
CA ASP A 348 1.37 15.88 15.40
C ASP A 348 2.48 16.44 14.51
N ASP A 349 3.22 17.43 15.04
CA ASP A 349 4.23 18.13 14.24
C ASP A 349 5.54 17.34 14.13
N GLN A 350 5.78 16.35 14.97
CA GLN A 350 6.91 15.42 14.84
C GLN A 350 6.57 14.29 13.87
N ALA A 351 5.45 13.61 14.06
CA ALA A 351 4.97 12.53 13.22
C ALA A 351 4.52 12.96 11.82
N LYS A 352 4.21 14.26 11.64
CA LYS A 352 3.71 14.86 10.38
C LYS A 352 2.39 14.24 9.89
N VAL A 353 1.52 13.90 10.82
CA VAL A 353 0.19 13.32 10.52
C VAL A 353 -0.92 13.94 11.34
N PRO A 354 -2.16 14.00 10.82
CA PRO A 354 -3.35 14.31 11.58
C PRO A 354 -3.81 13.11 12.41
N TRP A 355 -4.53 13.41 13.48
CA TRP A 355 -5.27 12.42 14.25
C TRP A 355 -6.52 13.04 14.84
N LEU A 356 -7.52 12.21 15.12
CA LEU A 356 -8.74 12.63 15.80
C LEU A 356 -8.74 12.15 17.24
N SER A 357 -9.23 12.99 18.14
CA SER A 357 -9.73 12.55 19.43
C SER A 357 -11.24 12.43 19.39
N VAL A 358 -11.78 11.50 20.18
CA VAL A 358 -13.17 11.52 20.59
C VAL A 358 -13.28 12.20 21.96
N ASN A 359 -14.25 13.11 22.11
CA ASN A 359 -14.50 13.79 23.38
C ASN A 359 -15.37 12.88 24.23
N SER A 360 -14.84 12.36 25.33
CA SER A 360 -15.58 11.52 26.27
C SER A 360 -16.53 12.36 27.17
N ALA A 361 -17.52 11.71 27.77
CA ALA A 361 -18.48 12.37 28.65
C ALA A 361 -17.86 13.03 29.89
N ASP A 362 -16.66 12.58 30.31
CA ASP A 362 -15.89 13.16 31.42
C ASP A 362 -14.95 14.30 30.97
N GLY A 363 -15.05 14.74 29.72
CA GLY A 363 -14.26 15.84 29.15
C GLY A 363 -12.83 15.46 28.75
N LYS A 364 -12.46 14.16 28.82
CA LYS A 364 -11.16 13.71 28.34
C LYS A 364 -11.18 13.54 26.81
N ALA A 365 -10.08 13.94 26.17
CA ALA A 365 -9.85 13.66 24.76
C ALA A 365 -9.16 12.31 24.63
N LEU A 366 -9.88 11.31 24.09
CA LEU A 366 -9.34 9.98 23.80
C LEU A 366 -8.83 9.92 22.37
N PHE A 367 -7.65 9.34 22.15
CA PHE A 367 -7.15 9.12 20.80
C PHE A 367 -8.10 8.18 20.04
N ALA A 368 -8.62 8.64 18.92
CA ALA A 368 -9.61 7.88 18.16
C ALA A 368 -9.05 7.29 16.88
N ILE A 369 -8.54 8.10 15.99
CA ILE A 369 -8.11 7.67 14.65
C ILE A 369 -6.86 8.42 14.23
N SER A 370 -5.88 7.69 13.70
CA SER A 370 -4.81 8.26 12.87
C SER A 370 -5.14 8.03 11.40
N TYR A 371 -4.89 9.04 10.57
CA TYR A 371 -5.25 9.00 9.15
C TYR A 371 -4.34 9.94 8.32
N GLU A 372 -4.60 10.07 7.03
CA GLU A 372 -3.95 11.03 6.15
C GLU A 372 -4.91 12.16 5.78
N ASN A 373 -4.40 13.37 5.65
CA ASN A 373 -5.12 14.52 5.08
C ASN A 373 -4.28 15.20 3.98
N PRO A 374 -4.79 16.20 3.25
CA PRO A 374 -4.03 16.86 2.20
C PRO A 374 -2.67 17.43 2.66
N ARG A 375 -2.59 17.89 3.92
CA ARG A 375 -1.32 18.42 4.49
C ARG A 375 -0.28 17.31 4.64
N SER A 376 -0.64 16.16 5.22
CA SER A 376 0.29 15.05 5.40
C SER A 376 0.71 14.42 4.08
N VAL A 377 -0.21 14.33 3.11
CA VAL A 377 0.08 13.85 1.74
C VAL A 377 1.09 14.77 1.04
N ALA A 378 0.93 16.09 1.14
CA ALA A 378 1.87 17.05 0.56
C ALA A 378 3.28 16.90 1.18
N ILE A 379 3.37 16.78 2.51
CA ILE A 379 4.64 16.57 3.21
C ILE A 379 5.31 15.25 2.79
N LYS A 380 4.54 14.18 2.62
CA LYS A 380 5.07 12.89 2.12
C LYS A 380 5.53 12.98 0.66
N ALA A 381 4.86 13.77 -0.17
CA ALA A 381 5.32 14.03 -1.52
C ALA A 381 6.66 14.81 -1.55
N ASP A 382 6.86 15.76 -0.64
CA ASP A 382 8.15 16.45 -0.50
C ASP A 382 9.25 15.50 -0.01
N TYR A 383 8.93 14.61 0.95
CA TYR A 383 9.84 13.55 1.40
C TYR A 383 10.25 12.61 0.24
N ILE A 384 9.31 12.21 -0.63
CA ILE A 384 9.58 11.40 -1.83
C ILE A 384 10.63 12.08 -2.71
N LYS A 385 10.47 13.38 -2.96
CA LYS A 385 11.42 14.17 -3.77
C LYS A 385 12.78 14.29 -3.08
N GLU A 386 12.79 14.59 -1.79
CA GLU A 386 14.01 14.73 -1.00
C GLU A 386 14.84 13.43 -0.98
N LYS A 387 14.19 12.29 -0.79
CA LYS A 387 14.84 10.97 -0.77
C LYS A 387 15.13 10.42 -2.17
N GLY A 388 14.66 11.06 -3.23
CA GLY A 388 14.82 10.60 -4.60
C GLY A 388 14.10 9.29 -4.90
N LEU A 389 12.93 9.05 -4.25
CA LEU A 389 12.14 7.87 -4.47
C LEU A 389 11.49 7.86 -5.87
N ALA A 390 11.00 6.71 -6.31
CA ALA A 390 10.33 6.57 -7.61
C ALA A 390 9.00 7.32 -7.66
N GLY A 391 8.31 7.43 -6.54
CA GLY A 391 7.01 8.07 -6.45
C GLY A 391 6.23 7.61 -5.23
N ALA A 392 4.91 7.64 -5.34
CA ALA A 392 4.00 7.13 -4.34
C ALA A 392 3.09 6.04 -4.89
N MET A 393 2.61 5.18 -4.01
CA MET A 393 1.41 4.37 -4.24
C MET A 393 0.36 4.67 -3.18
N PHE A 394 -0.91 4.44 -3.45
CA PHE A 394 -1.94 4.60 -2.44
C PHE A 394 -2.96 3.46 -2.45
N TRP A 395 -3.36 3.05 -1.27
CA TRP A 395 -4.47 2.17 -0.98
C TRP A 395 -5.60 2.99 -0.35
N GLU A 396 -6.77 3.21 -0.90
CA GLU A 396 -7.23 2.83 -2.22
C GLU A 396 -8.23 3.89 -2.76
N TYR A 397 -8.50 3.88 -4.03
CA TYR A 397 -9.38 4.84 -4.71
C TYR A 397 -10.78 4.93 -4.08
N GLY A 398 -11.40 3.80 -3.75
CA GLY A 398 -12.75 3.76 -3.19
C GLY A 398 -12.87 4.34 -1.77
N ALA A 399 -11.77 4.80 -1.19
CA ALA A 399 -11.75 5.47 0.09
C ALA A 399 -11.69 7.00 0.00
N ASP A 400 -11.55 7.56 -1.22
CA ASP A 400 -11.43 9.00 -1.50
C ASP A 400 -12.37 9.43 -2.64
N ASP A 401 -13.69 9.35 -2.43
CA ASP A 401 -14.74 9.56 -3.45
C ASP A 401 -14.62 10.89 -4.21
N ASN A 402 -14.07 11.93 -3.58
CA ASN A 402 -13.91 13.25 -4.17
C ASN A 402 -12.51 13.45 -4.77
N ASN A 403 -11.67 12.40 -4.78
CA ASN A 403 -10.28 12.43 -5.22
C ASN A 403 -9.44 13.53 -4.55
N GLN A 404 -9.74 13.86 -3.30
CA GLN A 404 -9.09 14.96 -2.59
C GLN A 404 -7.63 14.65 -2.29
N LEU A 405 -7.36 13.44 -1.78
CA LEU A 405 -5.99 13.00 -1.48
C LEU A 405 -5.24 12.65 -2.75
N ALA A 406 -5.89 11.96 -3.70
CA ALA A 406 -5.29 11.62 -4.99
C ALA A 406 -4.86 12.85 -5.78
N LYS A 407 -5.72 13.90 -5.81
CA LYS A 407 -5.44 15.18 -6.44
C LYS A 407 -4.29 15.91 -5.75
N GLN A 408 -4.33 16.02 -4.42
CA GLN A 408 -3.24 16.63 -3.65
C GLN A 408 -1.90 15.92 -3.90
N LEU A 409 -1.91 14.59 -3.95
CA LEU A 409 -0.72 13.80 -4.23
C LEU A 409 -0.17 14.10 -5.62
N ALA A 410 -1.03 14.07 -6.65
CA ALA A 410 -0.64 14.36 -8.02
C ALA A 410 -0.05 15.77 -8.18
N GLU A 411 -0.72 16.78 -7.63
CA GLU A 411 -0.24 18.17 -7.62
C GLU A 411 1.12 18.28 -6.93
N SER A 412 1.25 17.68 -5.75
CA SER A 412 2.50 17.72 -4.97
C SER A 412 3.65 16.97 -5.65
N LEU A 413 3.39 15.89 -6.38
CA LEU A 413 4.40 15.17 -7.15
C LEU A 413 4.73 15.85 -8.49
N GLY A 414 3.94 16.84 -8.92
CA GLY A 414 4.09 17.48 -10.23
C GLY A 414 3.62 16.60 -11.38
N ILE A 415 2.64 15.74 -11.15
CA ILE A 415 2.04 14.90 -12.19
C ILE A 415 1.10 15.77 -13.02
N PRO A 416 1.28 15.86 -14.35
CA PRO A 416 0.45 16.71 -15.17
C PRO A 416 -1.01 16.23 -15.17
N HIS A 417 -1.92 17.10 -14.77
CA HIS A 417 -3.34 16.93 -15.05
C HIS A 417 -3.58 17.16 -16.55
N LYS A 418 -3.97 16.15 -17.28
CA LYS A 418 -4.28 16.27 -18.71
C LYS A 418 -5.77 16.36 -18.93
#